data_82a44093148b2b4ea196e849c2fcaa37
#
_entry.id   82a44093148b2b4ea196e849c2fcaa37
#
_cell.length_a   1.000
_cell.length_b   1.000
_cell.length_c   1.000
_cell.angle_alpha   90.00
_cell.angle_beta   90.00
_cell.angle_gamma   90.00
#
_symmetry.space_group_name_H-M   'P 1'
#
loop_
_entity.id
_entity.type
_entity.pdbx_description
1 polymer ?
#
loop_
_entity_poly.entity_id
_entity_poly.type
_entity_poly.pdbx_seq_one_letter_code
_entity_poly.pdbx_strand_id
1 'polypeptide(L)'
;MLRPESTQVIYNKTVKEGKHEHQIFGTKKCNDTKKAQRFFKERGIKFQFIDILDKGMSKGEFQSVAKAHGGIDGMINPECKDKDALARVNYMADKLETILENQQVIKTPVVRNGKESTLGYEPDIWKGWQ
;
A
#
# COMPACT_ATOMS: atom_id res chain seq x y z
N MET A 1 -11.77 -18.06 13.23
CA MET A 1 -11.40 -17.48 13.07
C MET A 1 -11.16 -16.81 12.75
N LEU A 2 -11.33 -17.01 12.40
CA LEU A 2 -10.91 -16.33 12.01
C LEU A 2 -10.75 -15.59 11.89
N ARG A 3 -10.99 -15.33 11.70
CA ARG A 3 -10.68 -14.38 11.51
C ARG A 3 -10.92 -13.48 10.64
N PRO A 4 -11.71 -13.02 10.23
CA PRO A 4 -12.12 -12.04 9.33
C PRO A 4 -11.09 -11.64 8.38
N GLU A 5 -10.03 -11.37 8.78
CA GLU A 5 -8.88 -11.12 7.95
C GLU A 5 -8.36 -12.40 7.39
N SER A 6 -9.10 -13.44 7.55
CA SER A 6 -8.63 -14.75 7.14
C SER A 6 -8.39 -14.87 5.64
N THR A 7 -9.13 -14.12 4.83
CA THR A 7 -8.89 -14.19 3.41
C THR A 7 -7.48 -13.75 3.07
N GLN A 8 -7.00 -12.74 3.73
CA GLN A 8 -5.66 -12.26 3.54
C GLN A 8 -4.65 -13.31 3.93
N VAL A 9 -4.96 -14.02 4.99
CA VAL A 9 -4.07 -15.05 5.50
C VAL A 9 -3.87 -16.14 4.48
N ILE A 10 -4.92 -16.49 3.75
CA ILE A 10 -4.81 -17.54 2.75
C ILE A 10 -3.78 -17.18 1.70
N TYR A 11 -3.83 -15.96 1.22
CA TYR A 11 -2.88 -15.54 0.22
C TYR A 11 -1.49 -15.46 0.79
N ASN A 12 -1.37 -15.07 2.04
CA ASN A 12 -0.07 -15.00 2.69
C ASN A 12 0.63 -16.35 2.75
N LYS A 13 -0.13 -17.37 3.05
CA LYS A 13 0.47 -18.70 3.16
C LYS A 13 1.12 -19.13 1.87
N THR A 14 0.52 -18.74 0.76
CA THR A 14 1.06 -19.12 -0.52
C THR A 14 2.23 -18.24 -0.90
N VAL A 15 2.09 -16.98 -0.64
CA VAL A 15 3.08 -16.00 -1.04
C VAL A 15 4.43 -16.25 -0.41
N LYS A 16 4.44 -16.64 0.84
CA LYS A 16 5.72 -16.79 1.53
C LYS A 16 6.63 -17.81 0.88
N GLU A 17 6.08 -18.68 0.08
CA GLU A 17 6.89 -19.68 -0.61
C GLU A 17 7.25 -19.23 -2.01
N GLY A 18 6.64 -18.15 -2.46
CA GLY A 18 6.84 -17.71 -3.81
C GLY A 18 8.01 -16.80 -3.95
N LYS A 19 8.39 -16.60 -5.20
CA LYS A 19 9.45 -15.66 -5.52
C LYS A 19 8.91 -14.25 -5.58
N HIS A 20 7.63 -14.13 -5.81
CA HIS A 20 7.00 -12.83 -6.01
C HIS A 20 5.98 -12.60 -4.93
N GLU A 21 6.22 -11.59 -4.16
CA GLU A 21 5.29 -11.22 -3.11
C GLU A 21 4.60 -9.95 -3.50
N HIS A 22 3.36 -10.10 -3.96
CA HIS A 22 2.55 -8.94 -4.26
C HIS A 22 1.91 -8.47 -2.97
N GLN A 23 2.09 -7.21 -2.64
CA GLN A 23 1.51 -6.61 -1.46
C GLN A 23 0.68 -5.41 -1.87
N ILE A 24 -0.50 -5.29 -1.30
CA ILE A 24 -1.37 -4.15 -1.52
C ILE A 24 -1.61 -3.48 -0.20
N PHE A 25 -1.13 -2.24 -0.08
CA PHE A 25 -1.37 -1.43 1.11
C PHE A 25 -2.48 -0.45 0.78
N GLY A 26 -3.57 -0.51 1.51
CA GLY A 26 -4.66 0.40 1.22
C GLY A 26 -5.71 0.35 2.30
N THR A 27 -6.89 0.87 1.98
CA THR A 27 -8.00 0.88 2.93
C THR A 27 -9.21 0.23 2.32
N LYS A 28 -10.10 -0.23 3.18
CA LYS A 28 -11.33 -0.87 2.71
C LYS A 28 -12.26 0.10 2.02
N LYS A 29 -12.12 1.37 2.30
CA LYS A 29 -12.97 2.40 1.72
C LYS A 29 -12.44 2.95 0.39
N CYS A 30 -11.21 2.69 0.08
CA CYS A 30 -10.61 3.23 -1.14
C CYS A 30 -11.04 2.39 -2.34
N ASN A 31 -11.69 3.02 -3.29
CA ASN A 31 -12.16 2.32 -4.48
C ASN A 31 -11.02 1.75 -5.30
N ASP A 32 -9.93 2.50 -5.42
CA ASP A 32 -8.79 2.03 -6.19
C ASP A 32 -8.13 0.82 -5.51
N THR A 33 -8.16 0.78 -4.17
CA THR A 33 -7.66 -0.39 -3.45
C THR A 33 -8.50 -1.61 -3.79
N LYS A 34 -9.81 -1.43 -3.83
CA LYS A 34 -10.71 -2.53 -4.18
C LYS A 34 -10.47 -3.01 -5.61
N LYS A 35 -10.26 -2.07 -6.52
CA LYS A 35 -9.99 -2.42 -7.91
C LYS A 35 -8.68 -3.18 -8.04
N ALA A 36 -7.67 -2.78 -7.28
CA ALA A 36 -6.39 -3.46 -7.31
C ALA A 36 -6.53 -4.90 -6.86
N GLN A 37 -7.24 -5.11 -5.75
CA GLN A 37 -7.43 -6.46 -5.25
C GLN A 37 -8.18 -7.32 -6.27
N ARG A 38 -9.21 -6.75 -6.89
CA ARG A 38 -9.97 -7.48 -7.89
C ARG A 38 -9.10 -7.85 -9.08
N PHE A 39 -8.25 -6.92 -9.51
CA PHE A 39 -7.37 -7.16 -10.65
C PHE A 39 -6.53 -8.42 -10.42
N PHE A 40 -5.88 -8.49 -9.27
CA PHE A 40 -5.01 -9.63 -8.99
C PHE A 40 -5.80 -10.92 -8.76
N LYS A 41 -6.95 -10.81 -8.11
CA LYS A 41 -7.79 -11.98 -7.89
C LYS A 41 -8.27 -12.58 -9.21
N GLU A 42 -8.69 -11.73 -10.12
CA GLU A 42 -9.24 -12.22 -11.39
C GLU A 42 -8.18 -12.87 -12.25
N ARG A 43 -6.93 -12.51 -12.02
CA ARG A 43 -5.82 -13.09 -12.77
C ARG A 43 -5.16 -14.26 -12.05
N GLY A 44 -5.69 -14.61 -10.89
CA GLY A 44 -5.13 -15.72 -10.13
C GLY A 44 -3.79 -15.42 -9.50
N ILE A 45 -3.46 -14.15 -9.37
CA ILE A 45 -2.19 -13.75 -8.76
C ILE A 45 -2.40 -13.59 -7.27
N LYS A 46 -1.58 -14.24 -6.48
CA LYS A 46 -1.70 -14.18 -5.04
C LYS A 46 -1.07 -12.90 -4.51
N PHE A 47 -1.70 -12.34 -3.49
CA PHE A 47 -1.21 -11.11 -2.90
C PHE A 47 -1.57 -11.06 -1.43
N GLN A 48 -0.89 -10.18 -0.72
CA GLN A 48 -1.18 -9.90 0.68
C GLN A 48 -1.80 -8.52 0.76
N PHE A 49 -2.97 -8.45 1.38
CA PHE A 49 -3.60 -7.15 1.61
C PHE A 49 -3.24 -6.66 3.01
N ILE A 50 -2.79 -5.44 3.11
CA ILE A 50 -2.43 -4.83 4.37
C ILE A 50 -3.23 -3.54 4.54
N ASP A 51 -4.06 -3.50 5.57
CA ASP A 51 -4.86 -2.31 5.85
C ASP A 51 -3.92 -1.25 6.43
N ILE A 52 -3.76 -0.17 5.71
CA ILE A 52 -2.81 0.86 6.08
C ILE A 52 -3.22 1.59 7.36
N LEU A 53 -4.51 1.55 7.71
CA LEU A 53 -5.00 2.18 8.92
C LEU A 53 -4.90 1.26 10.13
N ASP A 54 -4.60 0.00 9.89
CA ASP A 54 -4.48 -0.98 10.96
C ASP A 54 -3.00 -1.30 11.17
N LYS A 55 -2.46 -2.17 10.32
CA LYS A 55 -1.07 -2.54 10.45
C LYS A 55 -0.13 -1.48 9.86
N GLY A 56 -0.50 -0.94 8.73
CA GLY A 56 0.30 0.09 8.09
C GLY A 56 1.58 -0.42 7.47
N MET A 57 2.34 0.51 6.92
CA MET A 57 3.65 0.23 6.33
C MET A 57 4.71 0.42 7.39
N SER A 58 5.71 -0.44 7.39
CA SER A 58 6.88 -0.24 8.23
C SER A 58 7.74 0.86 7.63
N LYS A 59 8.69 1.35 8.43
CA LYS A 59 9.59 2.39 7.97
C LYS A 59 10.36 1.95 6.73
N GLY A 60 10.87 0.72 6.75
CA GLY A 60 11.62 0.21 5.60
C GLY A 60 10.78 0.06 4.36
N GLU A 61 9.56 -0.44 4.53
CA GLU A 61 8.65 -0.59 3.40
C GLU A 61 8.32 0.78 2.80
N PHE A 62 8.01 1.73 3.66
CA PHE A 62 7.67 3.06 3.19
C PHE A 62 8.84 3.72 2.46
N GLN A 63 10.04 3.63 3.02
CA GLN A 63 11.20 4.24 2.39
C GLN A 63 11.52 3.61 1.05
N SER A 64 11.37 2.30 0.95
CA SER A 64 11.61 1.61 -0.30
C SER A 64 10.69 2.11 -1.41
N VAL A 65 9.42 2.25 -1.09
CA VAL A 65 8.45 2.73 -2.07
C VAL A 65 8.68 4.21 -2.37
N ALA A 66 8.92 5.01 -1.34
CA ALA A 66 9.12 6.44 -1.53
C ALA A 66 10.30 6.73 -2.44
N LYS A 67 11.36 5.96 -2.28
CA LYS A 67 12.55 6.15 -3.09
C LYS A 67 12.24 5.97 -4.57
N ALA A 68 11.34 5.05 -4.88
CA ALA A 68 10.98 4.78 -6.27
C ALA A 68 10.01 5.82 -6.83
N HIS A 69 9.41 6.64 -5.97
CA HIS A 69 8.33 7.54 -6.39
C HIS A 69 8.62 9.01 -6.07
N GLY A 70 9.87 9.38 -6.10
CA GLY A 70 10.23 10.80 -5.95
C GLY A 70 10.40 11.25 -4.52
N GLY A 71 10.54 10.32 -3.59
CA GLY A 71 10.75 10.65 -2.21
C GLY A 71 9.47 10.71 -1.40
N ILE A 72 9.58 11.20 -0.18
CA ILE A 72 8.45 11.23 0.74
C ILE A 72 7.27 12.00 0.17
N ASP A 73 7.54 13.13 -0.45
CA ASP A 73 6.45 13.97 -0.97
C ASP A 73 5.65 13.26 -2.04
N GLY A 74 6.27 12.35 -2.79
CA GLY A 74 5.57 11.61 -3.81
C GLY A 74 4.54 10.63 -3.25
N MET A 75 4.65 10.33 -1.96
CA MET A 75 3.74 9.39 -1.31
C MET A 75 2.51 10.06 -0.71
N ILE A 76 2.52 11.37 -0.60
CA ILE A 76 1.46 12.08 0.08
C ILE A 76 0.31 12.38 -0.87
N ASN A 77 -0.91 12.06 -0.43
CA ASN A 77 -2.11 12.37 -1.19
C ASN A 77 -2.58 13.79 -0.82
N PRO A 78 -2.42 14.76 -1.71
CA PRO A 78 -2.80 16.12 -1.39
C PRO A 78 -4.30 16.30 -1.20
N GLU A 79 -5.08 15.31 -1.64
CA GLU A 79 -6.52 15.38 -1.49
C GLU A 79 -7.03 14.56 -0.31
N CYS A 80 -6.13 14.20 0.58
CA CYS A 80 -6.51 13.48 1.78
C CYS A 80 -7.55 14.27 2.56
N LYS A 81 -8.61 13.58 3.00
CA LYS A 81 -9.70 14.23 3.71
C LYS A 81 -9.32 14.67 5.11
N ASP A 82 -8.34 14.01 5.70
CA ASP A 82 -7.87 14.37 7.03
C ASP A 82 -6.89 15.54 6.90
N LYS A 83 -7.43 16.72 6.83
CA LYS A 83 -6.61 17.92 6.63
C LYS A 83 -5.68 18.21 7.78
N ASP A 84 -6.06 17.84 8.98
CA ASP A 84 -5.20 18.04 10.14
C ASP A 84 -3.96 17.17 10.05
N ALA A 85 -4.14 15.91 9.69
CA ALA A 85 -2.99 15.02 9.52
C ALA A 85 -2.10 15.49 8.38
N LEU A 86 -2.71 15.92 7.29
CA LEU A 86 -1.95 16.45 6.15
C LEU A 86 -1.11 17.65 6.55
N ALA A 87 -1.70 18.56 7.33
CA ALA A 87 -0.98 19.73 7.80
C ALA A 87 0.19 19.33 8.70
N ARG A 88 -0.04 18.40 9.61
CA ARG A 88 1.05 17.93 10.49
C ARG A 88 2.22 17.39 9.70
N VAL A 89 1.92 16.57 8.70
CA VAL A 89 2.97 15.99 7.88
C VAL A 89 3.76 17.07 7.15
N ASN A 90 3.08 18.11 6.67
CA ASN A 90 3.74 19.15 5.91
C ASN A 90 4.56 20.11 6.78
N TYR A 91 4.20 20.25 8.05
CA TYR A 91 4.86 21.22 8.91
C TYR A 91 5.92 20.65 9.84
N MET A 92 5.81 19.38 10.19
CA MET A 92 6.73 18.81 11.17
C MET A 92 8.12 18.61 10.56
N ALA A 93 9.13 18.83 11.40
CA ALA A 93 10.51 18.70 10.94
C ALA A 93 10.84 17.28 10.53
N ASP A 94 10.35 16.31 11.30
CA ASP A 94 10.61 14.91 10.98
C ASP A 94 9.43 14.37 10.17
N LYS A 95 9.48 14.64 8.89
CA LYS A 95 8.37 14.31 8.01
C LYS A 95 8.15 12.81 7.92
N LEU A 96 9.22 12.05 7.86
CA LEU A 96 9.10 10.60 7.76
C LEU A 96 8.37 10.00 8.95
N GLU A 97 8.81 10.38 10.16
CA GLU A 97 8.16 9.85 11.35
C GLU A 97 6.70 10.29 11.43
N THR A 98 6.44 11.54 11.04
CA THR A 98 5.08 12.06 11.09
C THR A 98 4.17 11.31 10.15
N ILE A 99 4.67 10.97 8.95
CA ILE A 99 3.87 10.20 8.00
C ILE A 99 3.58 8.81 8.56
N LEU A 100 4.58 8.18 9.15
CA LEU A 100 4.38 6.83 9.69
C LEU A 100 3.33 6.81 10.80
N GLU A 101 3.19 7.92 11.50
CA GLU A 101 2.16 8.05 12.53
C GLU A 101 0.82 8.52 11.99
N ASN A 102 0.77 8.89 10.72
CA ASN A 102 -0.44 9.42 10.09
C ASN A 102 -0.59 8.84 8.68
N GLN A 103 -0.58 7.52 8.58
CA GLN A 103 -0.51 6.87 7.27
C GLN A 103 -1.75 7.07 6.41
N GLN A 104 -2.82 7.62 6.98
CA GLN A 104 -4.00 7.93 6.19
C GLN A 104 -3.71 9.00 5.12
N VAL A 105 -2.58 9.69 5.21
CA VAL A 105 -2.24 10.69 4.19
C VAL A 105 -1.53 10.09 2.98
N ILE A 106 -1.18 8.80 3.04
CA ILE A 106 -0.44 8.15 1.96
C ILE A 106 -1.39 7.84 0.81
N LYS A 107 -0.90 8.01 -0.41
CA LYS A 107 -1.65 7.62 -1.59
C LYS A 107 -1.93 6.12 -1.55
N THR A 108 -3.15 5.73 -1.82
CA THR A 108 -3.53 4.33 -1.84
C THR A 108 -4.17 3.96 -3.16
N PRO A 109 -4.07 2.71 -3.58
CA PRO A 109 -3.27 1.66 -2.96
C PRO A 109 -1.79 1.81 -3.27
N VAL A 110 -0.96 1.32 -2.37
CA VAL A 110 0.46 1.15 -2.65
C VAL A 110 0.62 -0.32 -2.98
N VAL A 111 1.02 -0.63 -4.21
CA VAL A 111 1.14 -2.01 -4.64
C VAL A 111 2.61 -2.32 -4.87
N ARG A 112 3.09 -3.37 -4.22
CA ARG A 112 4.49 -3.78 -4.30
C ARG A 112 4.62 -5.16 -4.90
N ASN A 113 5.68 -5.34 -5.67
CA ASN A 113 6.08 -6.65 -6.18
C ASN A 113 7.60 -6.70 -6.10
N GLY A 114 8.11 -7.19 -4.96
CA GLY A 114 9.53 -7.17 -4.74
C GLY A 114 10.06 -5.76 -4.71
N LYS A 115 10.93 -5.44 -5.65
CA LYS A 115 11.52 -4.11 -5.71
C LYS A 115 10.64 -3.10 -6.43
N GLU A 116 9.65 -3.58 -7.16
CA GLU A 116 8.80 -2.69 -7.94
C GLU A 116 7.59 -2.29 -7.13
N SER A 117 7.09 -1.10 -7.42
CA SER A 117 5.92 -0.61 -6.71
C SER A 117 5.19 0.42 -7.56
N THR A 118 3.90 0.59 -7.26
CA THR A 118 3.08 1.60 -7.91
C THR A 118 2.22 2.28 -6.86
N LEU A 119 1.75 3.46 -7.22
CA LEU A 119 0.82 4.21 -6.40
C LEU A 119 -0.46 4.38 -7.19
N GLY A 120 -1.59 4.02 -6.58
CA GLY A 120 -2.87 4.12 -7.24
C GLY A 120 -3.18 2.90 -8.09
N TYR A 121 -4.19 3.04 -8.94
CA TYR A 121 -4.64 1.95 -9.78
C TYR A 121 -3.86 1.97 -11.09
N GLU A 122 -2.94 1.03 -11.25
CA GLU A 122 -2.02 1.00 -12.40
C GLU A 122 -2.00 -0.38 -13.05
N PRO A 123 -3.12 -0.80 -13.61
CA PRO A 123 -3.20 -2.16 -14.17
C PRO A 123 -2.24 -2.41 -15.32
N ASP A 124 -1.92 -1.38 -16.10
CA ASP A 124 -1.01 -1.57 -17.22
C ASP A 124 0.38 -1.95 -16.75
N ILE A 125 0.82 -1.38 -15.65
CA ILE A 125 2.12 -1.73 -15.08
C ILE A 125 2.07 -3.14 -14.50
N TRP A 126 1.00 -3.44 -13.78
CA TRP A 126 0.88 -4.75 -13.14
C TRP A 126 0.83 -5.90 -14.14
N LYS A 127 0.33 -5.65 -15.33
CA LYS A 127 0.30 -6.68 -16.36
C LYS A 127 1.68 -7.19 -16.69
N GLY A 128 2.67 -6.33 -16.59
CA GLY A 128 4.04 -6.71 -16.88
C GLY A 128 4.75 -7.41 -15.75
N TRP A 129 4.10 -7.53 -14.61
CA TRP A 129 4.72 -8.10 -13.42
C TRP A 129 4.63 -9.62 -13.34
N GLN A 130 3.97 -10.24 -14.26
CA GLN A 130 3.76 -11.69 -14.19
C GLN A 130 4.90 -12.52 -14.76
#